data_4f0f1c9e38fb164ab19a58807567f977
#
_entry.id   4f0f1c9e38fb164ab19a58807567f977
#
_cell.length_a   1.000
_cell.length_b   1.000
_cell.length_c   1.000
_cell.angle_alpha   90.00
_cell.angle_beta   90.00
_cell.angle_gamma   90.00
#
_symmetry.space_group_name_H-M   'P 1'
#
loop_
_entity.id
_entity.type
_entity.pdbx_description
1 polymer ?
#
loop_
_entity_poly.entity_id
_entity_poly.type
_entity_poly.pdbx_seq_one_letter_code
_entity_poly.pdbx_strand_id
1 'polypeptide(L)'
;MCLPMNAGAEAVETAIKSSRRWAYRTKKVQPNKAEIIVADGNFHGRTTTIISFSSDENSRGDFGPHTPGFVTVKYGCAESIEKAINKNTAAVLIEPIQGEAGIVVPPKDYLPKVRKICTKHNVLMILDEIQSGLGRTGKLFAYQH
;
A
#
# COMPACT_ATOMS: atom_id res chain seq x y z
N MET A 1 11.07 13.08 9.27
CA MET A 1 10.85 12.42 10.58
C MET A 1 10.98 10.92 10.37
N CYS A 2 11.71 10.21 11.22
CA CYS A 2 11.82 8.75 11.20
C CYS A 2 11.12 8.19 12.44
N LEU A 3 10.35 7.10 12.26
CA LEU A 3 9.70 6.36 13.33
C LEU A 3 10.13 4.91 13.21
N PRO A 4 11.14 4.47 13.99
CA PRO A 4 11.66 3.10 13.89
C PRO A 4 10.64 2.09 14.44
N MET A 5 10.59 0.92 13.78
CA MET A 5 9.76 -0.24 14.15
C MET A 5 10.65 -1.48 14.23
N ASN A 6 10.17 -2.54 14.91
CA ASN A 6 10.95 -3.78 15.06
C ASN A 6 10.91 -4.67 13.80
N ALA A 7 9.85 -4.57 13.00
CA ALA A 7 9.66 -5.42 11.83
C ALA A 7 8.92 -4.69 10.70
N GLY A 8 9.05 -5.21 9.47
CA GLY A 8 8.34 -4.68 8.31
C GLY A 8 6.82 -4.70 8.48
N ALA A 9 6.28 -5.79 9.01
CA ALA A 9 4.85 -5.88 9.30
C ALA A 9 4.37 -4.80 10.29
N GLU A 10 5.15 -4.48 11.32
CA GLU A 10 4.83 -3.38 12.26
C GLU A 10 4.88 -2.01 11.58
N ALA A 11 5.81 -1.80 10.66
CA ALA A 11 5.89 -0.57 9.88
C ALA A 11 4.65 -0.40 8.99
N VAL A 12 4.22 -1.46 8.32
CA VAL A 12 3.01 -1.47 7.49
C VAL A 12 1.75 -1.26 8.33
N GLU A 13 1.59 -1.96 9.44
CA GLU A 13 0.46 -1.75 10.38
C GLU A 13 0.41 -0.29 10.88
N THR A 14 1.57 0.29 11.18
CA THR A 14 1.67 1.69 11.60
C THR A 14 1.29 2.65 10.47
N ALA A 15 1.70 2.37 9.24
CA ALA A 15 1.33 3.16 8.06
C ALA A 15 -0.20 3.10 7.81
N ILE A 16 -0.81 1.91 7.92
CA ILE A 16 -2.26 1.71 7.82
C ILE A 16 -3.00 2.52 8.90
N LYS A 17 -2.59 2.39 10.16
CA LYS A 17 -3.19 3.13 11.28
C LYS A 17 -3.09 4.64 11.09
N SER A 18 -1.90 5.12 10.69
CA SER A 18 -1.63 6.55 10.48
C SER A 18 -2.47 7.10 9.34
N SER A 19 -2.62 6.36 8.24
CA SER A 19 -3.45 6.74 7.09
C SER A 19 -4.92 6.86 7.47
N ARG A 20 -5.45 5.88 8.20
CA ARG A 20 -6.84 5.91 8.69
C ARG A 20 -7.06 7.11 9.61
N ARG A 21 -6.14 7.37 10.54
CA ARG A 21 -6.22 8.54 11.44
C ARG A 21 -6.19 9.85 10.67
N TRP A 22 -5.30 9.97 9.67
CA TRP A 22 -5.24 11.14 8.79
C TRP A 22 -6.54 11.33 8.00
N ALA A 23 -7.09 10.25 7.44
CA ALA A 23 -8.34 10.29 6.70
C ALA A 23 -9.50 10.82 7.56
N TYR A 24 -9.62 10.37 8.79
CA TYR A 24 -10.68 10.83 9.70
C TYR A 24 -10.46 12.27 10.19
N ARG A 25 -9.23 12.61 10.58
CA ARG A 25 -8.96 13.91 11.19
C ARG A 25 -8.73 15.05 10.19
N THR A 26 -8.07 14.75 9.08
CA THR A 26 -7.67 15.75 8.08
C THR A 26 -8.58 15.74 6.86
N LYS A 27 -8.78 14.58 6.23
CA LYS A 27 -9.62 14.45 5.02
C LYS A 27 -11.12 14.45 5.34
N LYS A 28 -11.51 14.27 6.61
CA LYS A 28 -12.89 14.25 7.09
C LYS A 28 -13.73 13.10 6.53
N VAL A 29 -13.10 11.97 6.27
CA VAL A 29 -13.81 10.72 5.97
C VAL A 29 -14.69 10.33 7.17
N GLN A 30 -15.87 9.79 6.91
CA GLN A 30 -16.77 9.34 7.97
C GLN A 30 -16.13 8.20 8.80
N PRO A 31 -16.39 8.13 10.11
CA PRO A 31 -15.86 7.06 10.95
C PRO A 31 -16.10 5.67 10.37
N ASN A 32 -15.08 4.81 10.44
CA ASN A 32 -15.09 3.42 9.96
C ASN A 32 -15.29 3.25 8.43
N LYS A 33 -15.13 4.32 7.63
CA LYS A 33 -15.27 4.27 6.17
C LYS A 33 -13.97 4.47 5.40
N ALA A 34 -12.84 4.70 6.10
CA ALA A 34 -11.55 4.88 5.42
C ALA A 34 -11.12 3.61 4.69
N GLU A 35 -10.74 3.76 3.43
CA GLU A 35 -10.28 2.69 2.55
C GLU A 35 -8.83 2.91 2.15
N ILE A 36 -8.09 1.82 1.98
CA ILE A 36 -6.72 1.80 1.48
C ILE A 36 -6.69 0.95 0.21
N ILE A 37 -6.19 1.52 -0.88
CA ILE A 37 -5.98 0.80 -2.13
C ILE A 37 -4.65 0.06 -2.04
N VAL A 38 -4.66 -1.22 -2.40
CA VAL A 38 -3.50 -2.11 -2.43
C VAL A 38 -3.38 -2.76 -3.81
N ALA A 39 -2.21 -3.23 -4.16
CA ALA A 39 -2.01 -3.91 -5.43
C ALA A 39 -2.26 -5.42 -5.31
N ASP A 40 -2.71 -6.04 -6.38
CA ASP A 40 -2.71 -7.49 -6.53
C ASP A 40 -1.28 -8.05 -6.51
N GLY A 41 -1.07 -9.25 -6.00
CA GLY A 41 0.25 -9.86 -5.82
C GLY A 41 1.10 -9.21 -4.72
N ASN A 42 0.52 -8.38 -3.86
CA ASN A 42 1.27 -7.70 -2.79
C ASN A 42 1.76 -8.66 -1.71
N PHE A 43 2.89 -8.27 -1.07
CA PHE A 43 3.34 -8.88 0.17
C PHE A 43 3.80 -7.78 1.14
N HIS A 44 3.06 -7.61 2.23
CA HIS A 44 3.33 -6.59 3.24
C HIS A 44 3.54 -7.16 4.65
N GLY A 45 3.57 -8.48 4.77
CA GLY A 45 3.71 -9.21 6.04
C GLY A 45 2.59 -10.21 6.27
N ARG A 46 2.50 -10.75 7.50
CA ARG A 46 1.58 -11.85 7.83
C ARG A 46 0.72 -11.60 9.08
N THR A 47 0.52 -10.35 9.47
CA THR A 47 -0.44 -10.02 10.54
C THR A 47 -1.87 -10.19 10.05
N THR A 48 -2.82 -10.34 10.96
CA THR A 48 -4.24 -10.55 10.62
C THR A 48 -4.84 -9.41 9.79
N THR A 49 -4.38 -8.16 9.99
CA THR A 49 -4.80 -7.05 9.13
C THR A 49 -4.18 -7.16 7.74
N ILE A 50 -2.90 -7.46 7.64
CA ILE A 50 -2.16 -7.49 6.38
C ILE A 50 -2.65 -8.63 5.48
N ILE A 51 -2.85 -9.83 6.03
CA ILE A 51 -3.37 -10.95 5.24
C ILE A 51 -4.80 -10.71 4.72
N SER A 52 -5.54 -9.80 5.34
CA SER A 52 -6.91 -9.47 4.91
C SER A 52 -6.98 -8.92 3.49
N PHE A 53 -5.88 -8.37 2.98
CA PHE A 53 -5.78 -7.85 1.62
C PHE A 53 -4.73 -8.58 0.76
N SER A 54 -4.22 -9.71 1.23
CA SER A 54 -3.40 -10.59 0.41
C SER A 54 -4.22 -11.22 -0.71
N SER A 55 -3.65 -11.36 -1.89
CA SER A 55 -4.21 -12.15 -2.99
C SER A 55 -3.71 -13.60 -3.01
N ASP A 56 -2.81 -13.96 -2.09
CA ASP A 56 -2.34 -15.33 -1.91
C ASP A 56 -3.27 -16.08 -0.96
N GLU A 57 -3.96 -17.10 -1.47
CA GLU A 57 -4.91 -17.90 -0.68
C GLU A 57 -4.22 -18.67 0.44
N ASN A 58 -2.95 -19.10 0.26
CA ASN A 58 -2.21 -19.77 1.32
C ASN A 58 -1.91 -18.85 2.51
N SER A 59 -1.80 -17.55 2.25
CA SER A 59 -1.58 -16.55 3.30
C SER A 59 -2.88 -16.02 3.91
N ARG A 60 -3.99 -16.12 3.20
CA ARG A 60 -5.27 -15.52 3.57
C ARG A 60 -6.33 -16.54 4.00
N GLY A 61 -6.37 -17.72 3.37
CA GLY A 61 -7.38 -18.74 3.61
C GLY A 61 -7.41 -19.20 5.07
N ASP A 62 -8.59 -19.48 5.60
CA ASP A 62 -8.83 -20.01 6.95
C ASP A 62 -8.33 -19.16 8.14
N PHE A 63 -7.87 -17.92 7.88
CA PHE A 63 -7.38 -16.97 8.91
C PHE A 63 -8.35 -15.80 9.18
N GLY A 64 -9.61 -15.92 8.75
CA GLY A 64 -10.64 -14.91 9.06
C GLY A 64 -11.04 -14.85 10.54
N PRO A 65 -11.83 -13.81 10.95
CA PRO A 65 -12.46 -12.81 10.12
C PRO A 65 -11.46 -11.74 9.63
N HIS A 66 -11.63 -11.32 8.37
CA HIS A 66 -10.72 -10.35 7.74
C HIS A 66 -11.04 -8.91 8.11
N THR A 67 -9.99 -8.10 8.28
CA THR A 67 -10.10 -6.66 8.52
C THR A 67 -10.60 -5.95 7.26
N PRO A 68 -11.70 -5.19 7.32
CA PRO A 68 -12.27 -4.49 6.17
C PRO A 68 -11.53 -3.19 5.83
N GLY A 69 -11.90 -2.60 4.67
CA GLY A 69 -11.44 -1.28 4.24
C GLY A 69 -10.21 -1.33 3.34
N PHE A 70 -10.07 -2.39 2.56
CA PHE A 70 -9.05 -2.54 1.54
C PHE A 70 -9.67 -2.77 0.16
N VAL A 71 -9.09 -2.16 -0.87
CA VAL A 71 -9.52 -2.27 -2.26
C VAL A 71 -8.33 -2.72 -3.09
N THR A 72 -8.41 -3.92 -3.67
CA THR A 72 -7.33 -4.48 -4.48
C THR A 72 -7.46 -4.04 -5.93
N VAL A 73 -6.34 -3.61 -6.53
CA VAL A 73 -6.25 -3.19 -7.93
C VAL A 73 -5.08 -3.87 -8.62
N LYS A 74 -5.08 -3.88 -9.96
CA LYS A 74 -3.98 -4.44 -10.74
C LYS A 74 -2.68 -3.68 -10.49
N TYR A 75 -1.59 -4.40 -10.17
CA TYR A 75 -0.25 -3.82 -10.04
C TYR A 75 0.27 -3.32 -11.40
N GLY A 76 1.04 -2.23 -11.38
CA GLY A 76 1.62 -1.64 -12.60
C GLY A 76 0.62 -0.86 -13.47
N CYS A 77 -0.64 -0.73 -13.05
CA CYS A 77 -1.69 -0.01 -13.76
C CYS A 77 -2.18 1.20 -12.95
N ALA A 78 -1.67 2.39 -13.26
CA ALA A 78 -2.05 3.61 -12.54
C ALA A 78 -3.52 3.99 -12.76
N GLU A 79 -4.07 3.69 -13.92
CA GLU A 79 -5.47 3.92 -14.27
C GLU A 79 -6.43 3.10 -13.39
N SER A 80 -6.04 1.89 -12.97
CA SER A 80 -6.84 1.08 -12.06
C SER A 80 -6.92 1.70 -10.67
N ILE A 81 -5.83 2.34 -10.22
CA ILE A 81 -5.80 3.09 -8.97
C ILE A 81 -6.73 4.31 -9.06
N GLU A 82 -6.62 5.10 -10.14
CA GLU A 82 -7.46 6.30 -10.31
C GLU A 82 -8.96 5.97 -10.34
N LYS A 83 -9.33 4.88 -11.01
CA LYS A 83 -10.73 4.40 -11.05
C LYS A 83 -11.24 3.92 -9.69
N ALA A 84 -10.38 3.38 -8.84
CA ALA A 84 -10.74 2.88 -7.52
C ALA A 84 -10.84 3.99 -6.46
N ILE A 85 -10.20 5.15 -6.68
CA ILE A 85 -10.24 6.26 -5.74
C ILE A 85 -11.65 6.81 -5.61
N ASN A 86 -12.08 6.98 -4.38
CA ASN A 86 -13.35 7.60 -4.01
C ASN A 86 -13.17 8.52 -2.78
N LYS A 87 -14.27 9.10 -2.29
CA LYS A 87 -14.24 10.02 -1.14
C LYS A 87 -13.71 9.41 0.15
N ASN A 88 -13.74 8.09 0.29
CA ASN A 88 -13.28 7.35 1.47
C ASN A 88 -11.82 6.92 1.37
N THR A 89 -11.19 7.00 0.21
CA THR A 89 -9.82 6.55 0.00
C THR A 89 -8.84 7.39 0.82
N ALA A 90 -8.16 6.74 1.77
CA ALA A 90 -7.14 7.34 2.64
C ALA A 90 -5.77 7.30 1.99
N ALA A 91 -5.39 6.15 1.45
CA ALA A 91 -4.05 5.90 0.94
C ALA A 91 -4.04 4.89 -0.21
N VAL A 92 -2.94 4.93 -0.97
CA VAL A 92 -2.48 3.85 -1.84
C VAL A 92 -1.23 3.27 -1.21
N LEU A 93 -1.20 1.97 -0.93
CA LEU A 93 -0.08 1.22 -0.37
C LEU A 93 0.41 0.22 -1.42
N ILE A 94 1.64 0.39 -1.88
CA ILE A 94 2.25 -0.44 -2.93
C ILE A 94 3.74 -0.65 -2.69
N GLU A 95 4.29 -1.73 -3.24
CA GLU A 95 5.72 -1.95 -3.35
C GLU A 95 6.26 -1.26 -4.63
N PRO A 96 7.41 -0.59 -4.61
CA PRO A 96 8.05 -0.09 -5.84
C PRO A 96 8.42 -1.22 -6.81
N ILE A 97 8.82 -2.36 -6.28
CA ILE A 97 9.08 -3.62 -6.99
C ILE A 97 8.45 -4.71 -6.12
N GLN A 98 7.55 -5.50 -6.67
CA GLN A 98 7.00 -6.64 -5.93
C GLN A 98 8.03 -7.76 -5.88
N GLY A 99 8.48 -8.12 -4.67
CA GLY A 99 9.48 -9.16 -4.47
C GLY A 99 8.87 -10.55 -4.46
N GLU A 100 7.95 -10.80 -3.55
CA GLU A 100 7.36 -12.13 -3.32
C GLU A 100 6.48 -12.62 -4.50
N ALA A 101 5.96 -11.71 -5.32
CA ALA A 101 5.22 -12.05 -6.54
C ALA A 101 6.11 -12.56 -7.69
N GLY A 102 7.44 -12.68 -7.49
CA GLY A 102 8.39 -13.15 -8.50
C GLY A 102 9.20 -12.04 -9.18
N ILE A 103 9.57 -11.01 -8.42
CA ILE A 103 10.37 -9.85 -8.86
C ILE A 103 9.67 -9.09 -9.99
N VAL A 104 8.50 -8.57 -9.71
CA VAL A 104 7.73 -7.81 -10.70
C VAL A 104 8.13 -6.33 -10.67
N VAL A 105 8.78 -5.88 -11.75
CA VAL A 105 9.15 -4.48 -11.94
C VAL A 105 8.04 -3.78 -12.72
N PRO A 106 7.47 -2.67 -12.20
CA PRO A 106 6.38 -1.99 -12.89
C PRO A 106 6.90 -1.15 -14.08
N PRO A 107 6.02 -0.67 -14.98
CA PRO A 107 6.39 0.31 -16.01
C PRO A 107 7.08 1.53 -15.40
N LYS A 108 8.07 2.11 -16.10
CA LYS A 108 8.88 3.25 -15.59
C LYS A 108 8.05 4.47 -15.17
N ASP A 109 6.91 4.69 -15.78
CA ASP A 109 6.02 5.82 -15.52
C ASP A 109 4.95 5.53 -14.45
N TYR A 110 4.90 4.31 -13.92
CA TYR A 110 3.89 3.87 -12.96
C TYR A 110 3.92 4.71 -11.67
N LEU A 111 5.04 4.70 -10.95
CA LEU A 111 5.14 5.44 -9.68
C LEU A 111 4.96 6.96 -9.84
N PRO A 112 5.56 7.62 -10.87
CA PRO A 112 5.28 9.02 -11.18
C PRO A 112 3.79 9.31 -11.45
N LYS A 113 3.09 8.44 -12.18
CA LYS A 113 1.63 8.56 -12.42
C LYS A 113 0.85 8.40 -11.12
N VAL A 114 1.14 7.36 -10.33
CA VAL A 114 0.50 7.14 -9.02
C VAL A 114 0.69 8.35 -8.10
N ARG A 115 1.91 8.93 -8.05
CA ARG A 115 2.15 10.15 -7.26
C ARG A 115 1.26 11.31 -7.69
N LYS A 116 1.15 11.55 -9.01
CA LYS A 116 0.27 12.60 -9.55
C LYS A 116 -1.20 12.37 -9.19
N ILE A 117 -1.68 11.13 -9.36
CA ILE A 117 -3.05 10.73 -9.01
C ILE A 117 -3.31 10.96 -7.52
N CYS A 118 -2.45 10.47 -6.64
CA CYS A 118 -2.60 10.65 -5.20
C CYS A 118 -2.64 12.14 -4.80
N THR A 119 -1.78 12.96 -5.41
CA THR A 119 -1.77 14.42 -5.17
C THR A 119 -3.08 15.08 -5.62
N LYS A 120 -3.54 14.77 -6.83
CA LYS A 120 -4.80 15.29 -7.41
C LYS A 120 -6.02 14.99 -6.53
N HIS A 121 -6.08 13.79 -5.95
CA HIS A 121 -7.23 13.32 -5.18
C HIS A 121 -7.07 13.45 -3.66
N ASN A 122 -6.01 14.13 -3.17
CA ASN A 122 -5.72 14.24 -1.76
C ASN A 122 -5.73 12.86 -1.06
N VAL A 123 -4.89 11.95 -1.56
CA VAL A 123 -4.70 10.58 -1.07
C VAL A 123 -3.24 10.40 -0.70
N LEU A 124 -2.96 9.74 0.42
CA LEU A 124 -1.58 9.42 0.81
C LEU A 124 -1.00 8.34 -0.13
N MET A 125 0.28 8.47 -0.47
CA MET A 125 1.03 7.44 -1.18
C MET A 125 2.03 6.82 -0.21
N ILE A 126 1.92 5.51 -0.01
CA ILE A 126 2.79 4.71 0.86
C ILE A 126 3.55 3.74 -0.03
N LEU A 127 4.87 3.79 0.03
CA LEU A 127 5.75 2.86 -0.66
C LEU A 127 6.38 1.92 0.35
N ASP A 128 6.09 0.64 0.21
CA ASP A 128 6.73 -0.40 1.00
C ASP A 128 8.10 -0.74 0.39
N GLU A 129 9.13 -0.22 0.99
CA GLU A 129 10.52 -0.42 0.61
C GLU A 129 11.25 -1.42 1.53
N ILE A 130 10.52 -2.23 2.27
CA ILE A 130 11.09 -3.18 3.24
C ILE A 130 12.05 -4.14 2.55
N GLN A 131 11.71 -4.62 1.37
CA GLN A 131 12.58 -5.53 0.60
C GLN A 131 13.50 -4.78 -0.37
N SER A 132 13.05 -3.69 -0.99
CA SER A 132 13.73 -3.02 -2.08
C SER A 132 14.61 -1.83 -1.66
N GLY A 133 14.42 -1.30 -0.45
CA GLY A 133 15.12 -0.11 0.03
C GLY A 133 16.53 -0.34 0.56
N LEU A 134 17.11 0.73 1.10
CA LEU A 134 18.44 0.76 1.74
C LEU A 134 19.59 0.25 0.84
N GLY A 135 19.58 0.66 -0.43
CA GLY A 135 20.66 0.37 -1.38
C GLY A 135 20.52 -0.97 -2.12
N ARG A 136 19.50 -1.77 -1.81
CA ARG A 136 19.30 -3.10 -2.39
C ARG A 136 19.24 -3.12 -3.92
N THR A 137 18.70 -2.05 -4.52
CA THR A 137 18.55 -1.90 -5.98
C THR A 137 19.59 -0.96 -6.60
N GLY A 138 20.60 -0.54 -5.84
CA GLY A 138 21.63 0.41 -6.29
C GLY A 138 21.32 1.89 -6.05
N LYS A 139 20.10 2.21 -5.62
CA LYS A 139 19.71 3.52 -5.08
C LYS A 139 19.33 3.37 -3.61
N LEU A 140 19.32 4.47 -2.84
CA LEU A 140 18.93 4.40 -1.43
C LEU A 140 17.52 3.79 -1.29
N PHE A 141 16.60 4.19 -2.16
CA PHE A 141 15.27 3.62 -2.27
C PHE A 141 14.95 3.28 -3.73
N ALA A 142 14.19 2.20 -3.96
CA ALA A 142 13.86 1.74 -5.31
C ALA A 142 13.03 2.76 -6.10
N TYR A 143 12.17 3.54 -5.43
CA TYR A 143 11.39 4.59 -6.11
C TYR A 143 12.26 5.67 -6.80
N GLN A 144 13.57 5.71 -6.55
CA GLN A 144 14.49 6.68 -7.13
C GLN A 144 14.99 6.29 -8.54
N HIS A 145 14.61 5.11 -9.03
CA HIS A 145 14.88 4.69 -10.40
C HIS A 145 13.87 5.30 -11.37
#